data_308010136072335e8385da51e8dd5ef1
#
_entry.id   308010136072335e8385da51e8dd5ef1
#
_cell.length_a   1.000
_cell.length_b   1.000
_cell.length_c   1.000
_cell.angle_alpha   90.00
_cell.angle_beta   90.00
_cell.angle_gamma   90.00
#
_symmetry.space_group_name_H-M   'P 1'
#
loop_
_entity.id
_entity.type
_entity.pdbx_description
1 polymer ?
#
loop_
_entity_poly.entity_id
_entity_poly.type
_entity_poly.pdbx_seq_one_letter_code
_entity_poly.pdbx_strand_id
1 'polypeptide(L)'
;MREILLESTFVSIDVEATGVDPSKSEIIEIACVRVEGGVITERFSSLVYPGYPLPQRITDLTGITNAMLVGKPKMEDVLPKFLRFVGDSVIVAHRVEKDIAFIDKYYRQLYGKRFRHPHICTLNLAKNILPELRRYSLKDLADYFGIEYRRIHRAMDDAQTTALVFLELLKLLWHRLGIGDYLGVKRLSKG
;
A
#
# COMPACT_ATOMS: atom_id res chain seq x y z
N MET A 1 -5.03 -15.40 -15.37
CA MET A 1 -4.31 -14.12 -15.26
C MET A 1 -4.97 -12.99 -16.05
N ARG A 2 -5.30 -13.20 -17.33
CA ARG A 2 -6.01 -12.17 -18.12
C ARG A 2 -7.34 -11.74 -17.46
N GLU A 3 -8.15 -12.68 -16.99
CA GLU A 3 -9.44 -12.41 -16.34
C GLU A 3 -9.33 -11.46 -15.15
N ILE A 4 -8.48 -11.77 -14.15
CA ILE A 4 -8.33 -10.91 -12.97
C ILE A 4 -7.80 -9.51 -13.32
N LEU A 5 -6.88 -9.41 -14.28
CA LEU A 5 -6.30 -8.14 -14.70
C LEU A 5 -7.25 -7.31 -15.57
N LEU A 6 -8.17 -7.95 -16.30
CA LEU A 6 -9.15 -7.28 -17.14
C LEU A 6 -10.42 -6.88 -16.38
N GLU A 7 -10.80 -7.66 -15.36
CA GLU A 7 -12.05 -7.49 -14.62
C GLU A 7 -11.91 -6.69 -13.32
N SER A 8 -10.67 -6.48 -12.85
CA SER A 8 -10.41 -5.82 -11.58
C SER A 8 -9.43 -4.67 -11.73
N THR A 9 -9.80 -3.52 -11.17
CA THR A 9 -8.88 -2.42 -10.92
C THR A 9 -8.27 -2.60 -9.53
N PHE A 10 -6.96 -2.46 -9.44
CA PHE A 10 -6.21 -2.52 -8.18
C PHE A 10 -5.60 -1.16 -7.87
N VAL A 11 -5.56 -0.82 -6.60
CA VAL A 11 -4.84 0.35 -6.11
C VAL A 11 -3.85 -0.08 -5.04
N SER A 12 -2.57 -0.07 -5.39
CA SER A 12 -1.51 -0.27 -4.41
C SER A 12 -1.39 0.97 -3.56
N ILE A 13 -1.31 0.79 -2.23
CA ILE A 13 -1.17 1.90 -1.28
C ILE A 13 0.02 1.67 -0.36
N ASP A 14 0.54 2.78 0.16
CA ASP A 14 1.49 2.80 1.26
C ASP A 14 1.33 4.08 2.07
N VAL A 15 1.59 4.02 3.39
CA VAL A 15 1.55 5.17 4.30
C VAL A 15 2.83 5.26 5.13
N GLU A 16 3.40 6.46 5.21
CA GLU A 16 4.41 6.81 6.19
C GLU A 16 3.75 7.51 7.38
N ALA A 17 4.21 7.19 8.59
CA ALA A 17 3.62 7.71 9.82
C ALA A 17 4.69 8.07 10.85
N THR A 18 4.29 8.84 11.88
CA THR A 18 5.16 9.25 12.99
C THR A 18 5.52 8.10 13.94
N GLY A 19 4.96 6.90 13.73
CA GLY A 19 5.21 5.69 14.51
C GLY A 19 4.36 4.52 14.03
N VAL A 20 4.44 3.39 14.73
CA VAL A 20 3.83 2.12 14.30
C VAL A 20 2.41 1.87 14.85
N ASP A 21 2.01 2.60 15.89
CA ASP A 21 0.71 2.46 16.54
C ASP A 21 -0.26 3.53 16.02
N PRO A 22 -1.30 3.16 15.24
CA PRO A 22 -2.25 4.13 14.69
C PRO A 22 -2.95 4.99 15.76
N SER A 23 -3.11 4.47 17.00
CA SER A 23 -3.77 5.21 18.08
C SER A 23 -2.94 6.38 18.62
N LYS A 24 -1.61 6.33 18.42
CA LYS A 24 -0.63 7.29 18.96
C LYS A 24 0.18 8.01 17.88
N SER A 25 -0.05 7.69 16.63
CA SER A 25 0.78 8.16 15.51
C SER A 25 -0.08 8.76 14.41
N GLU A 26 0.48 9.69 13.66
CA GLU A 26 -0.19 10.40 12.58
C GLU A 26 0.43 10.04 11.24
N ILE A 27 -0.38 9.98 10.17
CA ILE A 27 0.10 9.84 8.79
C ILE A 27 0.85 11.13 8.41
N ILE A 28 2.01 10.98 7.75
CA ILE A 28 2.84 12.08 7.23
C ILE A 28 3.02 12.03 5.71
N GLU A 29 2.81 10.86 5.10
CA GLU A 29 2.72 10.69 3.66
C GLU A 29 1.74 9.57 3.36
N ILE A 30 0.94 9.70 2.30
CA ILE A 30 0.11 8.65 1.74
C ILE A 30 0.32 8.63 0.23
N ALA A 31 0.47 7.45 -0.34
CA ALA A 31 0.59 7.26 -1.77
C ALA A 31 -0.25 6.10 -2.28
N CYS A 32 -0.67 6.23 -3.53
CA CYS A 32 -1.46 5.24 -4.24
C CYS A 32 -0.98 5.10 -5.68
N VAL A 33 -1.00 3.88 -6.19
CA VAL A 33 -0.67 3.54 -7.56
C VAL A 33 -1.79 2.66 -8.12
N ARG A 34 -2.47 3.13 -9.15
CA ARG A 34 -3.53 2.39 -9.84
C ARG A 34 -2.95 1.44 -10.86
N VAL A 35 -3.47 0.22 -10.87
CA VAL A 35 -3.14 -0.82 -11.84
C VAL A 35 -4.42 -1.25 -12.55
N GLU A 36 -4.45 -1.13 -13.86
CA GLU A 36 -5.53 -1.54 -14.76
C GLU A 36 -4.96 -2.32 -15.93
N GLY A 37 -5.57 -3.44 -16.27
CA GLY A 37 -5.09 -4.28 -17.37
C GLY A 37 -3.65 -4.80 -17.18
N GLY A 38 -3.12 -4.81 -15.96
CA GLY A 38 -1.75 -5.24 -15.66
C GLY A 38 -0.68 -4.16 -15.85
N VAL A 39 -1.08 -2.89 -16.04
CA VAL A 39 -0.17 -1.75 -16.17
C VAL A 39 -0.50 -0.66 -15.16
N ILE A 40 0.50 0.11 -14.77
CA ILE A 40 0.31 1.27 -13.90
C ILE A 40 -0.24 2.42 -14.74
N THR A 41 -1.44 2.93 -14.38
CA THR A 41 -2.16 3.98 -15.12
C THR A 41 -2.13 5.32 -14.44
N GLU A 42 -2.29 5.36 -13.11
CA GLU A 42 -2.39 6.60 -12.35
C GLU A 42 -1.61 6.54 -11.04
N ARG A 43 -1.27 7.71 -10.51
CA ARG A 43 -0.61 7.88 -9.21
C ARG A 43 -1.25 9.01 -8.43
N PHE A 44 -1.34 8.83 -7.12
CA PHE A 44 -1.75 9.85 -6.17
C PHE A 44 -0.78 9.85 -5.00
N SER A 45 -0.33 11.01 -4.56
CA SER A 45 0.42 11.14 -3.30
C SER A 45 0.14 12.47 -2.63
N SER A 46 0.27 12.48 -1.31
CA SER A 46 0.20 13.68 -0.51
C SER A 46 1.09 13.56 0.71
N LEU A 47 1.92 14.58 0.96
CA LEU A 47 2.44 14.83 2.28
C LEU A 47 1.29 15.33 3.16
N VAL A 48 1.34 14.98 4.46
CA VAL A 48 0.28 15.28 5.43
C VAL A 48 0.92 15.92 6.67
N TYR A 49 0.37 17.05 7.10
CA TYR A 49 0.81 17.71 8.33
C TYR A 49 0.26 17.00 9.57
N PRO A 50 1.10 16.45 10.45
CA PRO A 50 0.65 15.65 11.59
C PRO A 50 0.14 16.48 12.78
N GLY A 51 0.29 17.82 12.74
CA GLY A 51 -0.11 18.71 13.84
C GLY A 51 1.00 19.02 14.85
N TYR A 52 2.16 18.38 14.75
CA TYR A 52 3.33 18.56 15.61
C TYR A 52 4.64 18.25 14.87
N PRO A 53 5.80 18.69 15.38
CA PRO A 53 7.09 18.40 14.77
C PRO A 53 7.42 16.90 14.79
N LEU A 54 8.04 16.42 13.68
CA LEU A 54 8.49 15.03 13.59
C LEU A 54 9.62 14.74 14.57
N PRO A 55 9.60 13.57 15.23
CA PRO A 55 10.78 13.04 15.90
C PRO A 55 11.92 12.81 14.89
N GLN A 56 13.16 13.13 15.26
CA GLN A 56 14.32 13.00 14.37
C GLN A 56 14.43 11.62 13.73
N ARG A 57 14.19 10.55 14.50
CA ARG A 57 14.18 9.16 14.00
C ARG A 57 13.25 8.92 12.79
N ILE A 58 12.15 9.66 12.72
CA ILE A 58 11.19 9.52 11.59
C ILE A 58 11.77 10.22 10.36
N THR A 59 12.38 11.41 10.54
CA THR A 59 13.10 12.09 9.46
C THR A 59 14.25 11.22 8.94
N ASP A 60 15.02 10.59 9.81
CA ASP A 60 16.14 9.71 9.44
C ASP A 60 15.65 8.48 8.67
N LEU A 61 14.48 7.94 9.05
CA LEU A 61 13.89 6.76 8.41
C LEU A 61 13.28 7.08 7.03
N THR A 62 12.46 8.14 6.95
CA THR A 62 11.62 8.44 5.77
C THR A 62 12.22 9.50 4.85
N GLY A 63 13.20 10.27 5.35
CA GLY A 63 13.71 11.46 4.68
C GLY A 63 12.72 12.64 4.66
N ILE A 64 11.54 12.50 5.28
CA ILE A 64 10.56 13.58 5.38
C ILE A 64 10.98 14.51 6.53
N THR A 65 11.17 15.78 6.22
CA THR A 65 11.58 16.80 7.20
C THR A 65 10.39 17.65 7.64
N ASN A 66 10.53 18.30 8.80
CA ASN A 66 9.54 19.26 9.27
C ASN A 66 9.29 20.39 8.25
N ALA A 67 10.35 20.87 7.57
CA ALA A 67 10.23 21.90 6.53
C ALA A 67 9.35 21.45 5.36
N MET A 68 9.40 20.18 4.99
CA MET A 68 8.57 19.63 3.90
C MET A 68 7.09 19.58 4.30
N LEU A 69 6.76 19.52 5.58
CA LEU A 69 5.39 19.42 6.09
C LEU A 69 4.74 20.78 6.37
N VAL A 70 5.50 21.88 6.36
CA VAL A 70 4.94 23.23 6.54
C VAL A 70 3.93 23.51 5.42
N GLY A 71 2.72 23.93 5.81
CA GLY A 71 1.64 24.25 4.88
C GLY A 71 1.02 23.06 4.15
N LYS A 72 1.38 21.83 4.52
CA LYS A 72 0.74 20.63 3.95
C LYS A 72 -0.66 20.44 4.55
N PRO A 73 -1.60 19.82 3.78
CA PRO A 73 -2.95 19.56 4.25
C PRO A 73 -2.92 18.59 5.44
N LYS A 74 -3.96 18.63 6.26
CA LYS A 74 -4.22 17.60 7.26
C LYS A 74 -4.87 16.37 6.63
N MET A 75 -4.89 15.26 7.36
CA MET A 75 -5.44 14.00 6.82
C MET A 75 -6.95 14.12 6.52
N GLU A 76 -7.66 14.99 7.25
CA GLU A 76 -9.08 15.29 7.02
C GLU A 76 -9.34 15.84 5.60
N ASP A 77 -8.38 16.61 5.04
CA ASP A 77 -8.47 17.17 3.70
C ASP A 77 -7.98 16.19 2.60
N VAL A 78 -7.09 15.27 2.99
CA VAL A 78 -6.48 14.29 2.08
C VAL A 78 -7.35 13.05 1.93
N LEU A 79 -7.96 12.57 3.02
CA LEU A 79 -8.75 11.34 3.01
C LEU A 79 -9.88 11.32 1.96
N PRO A 80 -10.67 12.38 1.75
CA PRO A 80 -11.69 12.39 0.71
C PRO A 80 -11.10 12.25 -0.71
N LYS A 81 -9.89 12.76 -0.94
CA LYS A 81 -9.19 12.65 -2.24
C LYS A 81 -8.66 11.22 -2.44
N PHE A 82 -8.08 10.64 -1.39
CA PHE A 82 -7.68 9.24 -1.35
C PHE A 82 -8.86 8.31 -1.65
N LEU A 83 -10.00 8.50 -0.97
CA LEU A 83 -11.19 7.67 -1.17
C LEU A 83 -11.73 7.77 -2.61
N ARG A 84 -11.72 8.96 -3.21
CA ARG A 84 -12.08 9.13 -4.62
C ARG A 84 -11.11 8.43 -5.57
N PHE A 85 -9.81 8.51 -5.26
CA PHE A 85 -8.81 7.81 -6.06
C PHE A 85 -8.96 6.30 -5.98
N VAL A 86 -9.20 5.74 -4.79
CA VAL A 86 -9.40 4.31 -4.61
C VAL A 86 -10.71 3.84 -5.26
N GLY A 87 -11.82 4.59 -5.10
CA GLY A 87 -13.13 4.21 -5.64
C GLY A 87 -13.53 2.80 -5.21
N ASP A 88 -13.96 1.98 -6.17
CA ASP A 88 -14.34 0.58 -5.96
C ASP A 88 -13.20 -0.42 -6.23
N SER A 89 -11.97 0.07 -6.46
CA SER A 89 -10.80 -0.76 -6.75
C SER A 89 -10.42 -1.64 -5.55
N VAL A 90 -9.78 -2.77 -5.80
CA VAL A 90 -9.22 -3.59 -4.72
C VAL A 90 -7.91 -2.96 -4.21
N ILE A 91 -7.84 -2.68 -2.91
CA ILE A 91 -6.60 -2.19 -2.28
C ILE A 91 -5.56 -3.30 -2.22
N VAL A 92 -4.32 -2.98 -2.57
CA VAL A 92 -3.15 -3.87 -2.44
C VAL A 92 -2.11 -3.17 -1.58
N ALA A 93 -1.55 -3.84 -0.57
CA ALA A 93 -0.44 -3.30 0.20
C ALA A 93 0.46 -4.41 0.76
N HIS A 94 1.67 -4.03 1.13
CA HIS A 94 2.60 -4.94 1.79
C HIS A 94 2.44 -4.84 3.31
N ARG A 95 1.74 -5.82 3.94
CA ARG A 95 1.20 -5.80 5.32
C ARG A 95 -0.02 -4.87 5.41
N VAL A 96 -0.96 -5.06 4.53
CA VAL A 96 -2.13 -4.20 4.30
C VAL A 96 -2.92 -3.83 5.57
N GLU A 97 -2.91 -4.67 6.59
CA GLU A 97 -3.60 -4.43 7.86
C GLU A 97 -3.08 -3.17 8.57
N LYS A 98 -1.77 -2.84 8.41
CA LYS A 98 -1.17 -1.64 9.00
C LYS A 98 -1.69 -0.38 8.33
N ASP A 99 -1.65 -0.34 7.00
CA ASP A 99 -2.12 0.81 6.22
C ASP A 99 -3.61 1.04 6.44
N ILE A 100 -4.41 -0.03 6.39
CA ILE A 100 -5.85 0.02 6.67
C ILE A 100 -6.14 0.53 8.08
N ALA A 101 -5.35 0.13 9.09
CA ALA A 101 -5.56 0.59 10.46
C ALA A 101 -5.33 2.11 10.62
N PHE A 102 -4.33 2.66 9.95
CA PHE A 102 -4.11 4.11 9.89
C PHE A 102 -5.25 4.83 9.17
N ILE A 103 -5.69 4.33 8.01
CA ILE A 103 -6.80 4.90 7.25
C ILE A 103 -8.11 4.81 8.06
N ASP A 104 -8.38 3.67 8.72
CA ASP A 104 -9.58 3.46 9.54
C ASP A 104 -9.69 4.45 10.70
N LYS A 105 -8.55 4.84 11.34
CA LYS A 105 -8.52 5.88 12.35
C LYS A 105 -9.19 7.16 11.86
N TYR A 106 -8.73 7.72 10.74
CA TYR A 106 -9.26 8.98 10.20
C TYR A 106 -10.64 8.81 9.58
N TYR A 107 -10.91 7.64 9.00
CA TYR A 107 -12.24 7.35 8.46
C TYR A 107 -13.30 7.33 9.56
N ARG A 108 -12.99 6.77 10.74
CA ARG A 108 -13.88 6.81 11.91
C ARG A 108 -14.07 8.22 12.44
N GLN A 109 -13.00 9.01 12.49
CA GLN A 109 -13.07 10.39 12.95
C GLN A 109 -14.01 11.24 12.07
N LEU A 110 -13.91 11.07 10.74
CA LEU A 110 -14.69 11.87 9.79
C LEU A 110 -16.11 11.34 9.54
N TYR A 111 -16.30 10.04 9.53
CA TYR A 111 -17.56 9.42 9.09
C TYR A 111 -18.27 8.59 10.17
N GLY A 112 -17.70 8.46 11.37
CA GLY A 112 -18.31 7.74 12.50
C GLY A 112 -18.43 6.21 12.31
N LYS A 113 -17.79 5.63 11.29
CA LYS A 113 -17.90 4.21 10.96
C LYS A 113 -16.55 3.62 10.52
N ARG A 114 -16.41 2.30 10.56
CA ARG A 114 -15.19 1.60 10.14
C ARG A 114 -14.94 1.70 8.65
N PHE A 115 -13.68 1.87 8.27
CA PHE A 115 -13.24 1.69 6.89
C PHE A 115 -13.23 0.20 6.56
N ARG A 116 -14.08 -0.20 5.62
CA ARG A 116 -14.15 -1.58 5.11
C ARG A 116 -13.99 -1.53 3.60
N HIS A 117 -12.90 -2.09 3.12
CA HIS A 117 -12.61 -2.08 1.69
C HIS A 117 -12.03 -3.43 1.26
N PRO A 118 -12.34 -3.97 0.08
CA PRO A 118 -11.69 -5.15 -0.45
C PRO A 118 -10.17 -4.93 -0.54
N HIS A 119 -9.38 -5.87 -0.02
CA HIS A 119 -7.92 -5.72 -0.03
C HIS A 119 -7.19 -7.06 -0.18
N ILE A 120 -5.94 -6.98 -0.62
CA ILE A 120 -5.00 -8.08 -0.81
C ILE A 120 -3.69 -7.72 -0.10
N CYS A 121 -3.16 -8.65 0.71
CA CYS A 121 -1.87 -8.53 1.37
C CYS A 121 -0.78 -9.22 0.53
N THR A 122 0.15 -8.48 -0.04
CA THR A 122 1.25 -9.06 -0.84
C THR A 122 2.22 -9.87 0.01
N LEU A 123 2.42 -9.54 1.29
CA LEU A 123 3.22 -10.34 2.22
C LEU A 123 2.65 -11.76 2.37
N ASN A 124 1.36 -11.87 2.66
CA ASN A 124 0.71 -13.16 2.86
C ASN A 124 0.64 -13.95 1.55
N LEU A 125 0.33 -13.25 0.46
CA LEU A 125 0.33 -13.85 -0.88
C LEU A 125 1.71 -14.42 -1.23
N ALA A 126 2.79 -13.66 -1.00
CA ALA A 126 4.16 -14.11 -1.26
C ALA A 126 4.54 -15.33 -0.41
N LYS A 127 4.19 -15.35 0.89
CA LYS A 127 4.45 -16.51 1.77
C LYS A 127 3.79 -17.79 1.27
N ASN A 128 2.59 -17.69 0.72
CA ASN A 128 1.85 -18.85 0.21
C ASN A 128 2.35 -19.32 -1.18
N ILE A 129 2.96 -18.43 -1.98
CA ILE A 129 3.41 -18.76 -3.33
C ILE A 129 4.90 -19.13 -3.37
N LEU A 130 5.70 -18.54 -2.49
CA LEU A 130 7.16 -18.64 -2.43
C LEU A 130 7.62 -19.17 -1.06
N PRO A 131 7.17 -20.37 -0.63
CA PRO A 131 7.50 -20.90 0.70
C PRO A 131 9.01 -21.14 0.89
N GLU A 132 9.78 -21.18 -0.21
CA GLU A 132 11.22 -21.34 -0.24
C GLU A 132 11.99 -20.09 0.24
N LEU A 133 11.37 -18.90 0.25
CA LEU A 133 12.03 -17.68 0.69
C LEU A 133 12.16 -17.64 2.23
N ARG A 134 13.29 -17.13 2.70
CA ARG A 134 13.54 -16.94 4.14
C ARG A 134 13.02 -15.60 4.67
N ARG A 135 12.90 -14.59 3.79
CA ARG A 135 12.47 -13.24 4.13
C ARG A 135 11.46 -12.75 3.10
N TYR A 136 10.56 -11.91 3.55
CA TYR A 136 9.45 -11.40 2.75
C TYR A 136 9.23 -9.91 2.96
N SER A 137 10.29 -9.13 3.27
CA SER A 137 10.16 -7.68 3.22
C SER A 137 9.89 -7.23 1.77
N LEU A 138 9.34 -6.03 1.59
CA LEU A 138 9.10 -5.51 0.25
C LEU A 138 10.41 -5.46 -0.57
N LYS A 139 11.53 -5.13 0.10
CA LYS A 139 12.84 -5.15 -0.52
C LYS A 139 13.27 -6.56 -0.95
N ASP A 140 13.10 -7.57 -0.07
CA ASP A 140 13.47 -8.96 -0.41
C ASP A 140 12.68 -9.46 -1.63
N LEU A 141 11.39 -9.10 -1.72
CA LEU A 141 10.55 -9.45 -2.87
C LEU A 141 10.93 -8.68 -4.13
N ALA A 142 11.25 -7.38 -4.01
CA ALA A 142 11.74 -6.59 -5.14
C ALA A 142 13.05 -7.17 -5.69
N ASP A 143 14.00 -7.50 -4.81
CA ASP A 143 15.28 -8.14 -5.18
C ASP A 143 15.04 -9.49 -5.87
N TYR A 144 14.12 -10.31 -5.34
CA TYR A 144 13.77 -11.62 -5.91
C TYR A 144 13.22 -11.52 -7.35
N PHE A 145 12.40 -10.50 -7.62
CA PHE A 145 11.82 -10.27 -8.94
C PHE A 145 12.64 -9.36 -9.86
N GLY A 146 13.82 -8.89 -9.42
CA GLY A 146 14.64 -7.95 -10.17
C GLY A 146 14.00 -6.57 -10.37
N ILE A 147 13.15 -6.15 -9.43
CA ILE A 147 12.48 -4.85 -9.44
C ILE A 147 13.40 -3.81 -8.80
N GLU A 148 13.68 -2.73 -9.54
CA GLU A 148 14.44 -1.60 -9.00
C GLU A 148 13.65 -0.90 -7.88
N TYR A 149 14.23 -0.83 -6.69
CA TYR A 149 13.64 -0.22 -5.51
C TYR A 149 14.47 1.00 -5.08
N ARG A 150 14.02 2.19 -5.45
CA ARG A 150 14.84 3.42 -5.42
C ARG A 150 15.00 4.00 -4.02
N ARG A 151 13.91 4.17 -3.27
CA ARG A 151 13.91 4.78 -1.94
C ARG A 151 12.99 4.02 -1.00
N ILE A 152 13.58 3.31 -0.05
CA ILE A 152 12.86 2.65 1.04
C ILE A 152 12.28 3.74 1.96
N HIS A 153 11.06 3.51 2.45
CA HIS A 153 10.34 4.45 3.32
C HIS A 153 10.02 5.81 2.67
N ARG A 154 9.59 5.75 1.41
CA ARG A 154 8.87 6.81 0.74
C ARG A 154 7.62 6.19 0.15
N ALA A 155 6.45 6.67 0.62
CA ALA A 155 5.18 6.02 0.32
C ALA A 155 4.94 5.80 -1.20
N MET A 156 5.36 6.71 -2.07
CA MET A 156 5.21 6.53 -3.52
C MET A 156 6.11 5.42 -4.07
N ASP A 157 7.37 5.36 -3.65
CA ASP A 157 8.29 4.32 -4.11
C ASP A 157 7.86 2.94 -3.59
N ASP A 158 7.36 2.88 -2.33
CA ASP A 158 6.86 1.65 -1.70
C ASP A 158 5.55 1.19 -2.34
N ALA A 159 4.60 2.08 -2.59
CA ALA A 159 3.36 1.76 -3.31
C ALA A 159 3.63 1.28 -4.74
N GLN A 160 4.55 1.92 -5.47
CA GLN A 160 4.92 1.50 -6.83
C GLN A 160 5.62 0.13 -6.83
N THR A 161 6.57 -0.08 -5.91
CA THR A 161 7.24 -1.37 -5.76
C THR A 161 6.26 -2.47 -5.39
N THR A 162 5.32 -2.19 -4.47
CA THR A 162 4.24 -3.11 -4.10
C THR A 162 3.35 -3.47 -5.28
N ALA A 163 2.99 -2.50 -6.14
CA ALA A 163 2.23 -2.77 -7.37
C ALA A 163 2.98 -3.71 -8.31
N LEU A 164 4.27 -3.48 -8.54
CA LEU A 164 5.10 -4.32 -9.41
C LEU A 164 5.27 -5.73 -8.83
N VAL A 165 5.59 -5.84 -7.54
CA VAL A 165 5.67 -7.13 -6.83
C VAL A 165 4.34 -7.89 -6.93
N PHE A 166 3.21 -7.21 -6.74
CA PHE A 166 1.90 -7.82 -6.88
C PHE A 166 1.67 -8.40 -8.28
N LEU A 167 2.02 -7.67 -9.33
CA LEU A 167 1.91 -8.15 -10.71
C LEU A 167 2.76 -9.40 -10.96
N GLU A 168 3.98 -9.46 -10.44
CA GLU A 168 4.84 -10.66 -10.54
C GLU A 168 4.26 -11.85 -9.75
N LEU A 169 3.70 -11.59 -8.55
CA LEU A 169 3.01 -12.63 -7.78
C LEU A 169 1.79 -13.19 -8.52
N LEU A 170 1.02 -12.35 -9.22
CA LEU A 170 -0.11 -12.81 -10.06
C LEU A 170 0.35 -13.69 -11.21
N LYS A 171 1.48 -13.34 -11.86
CA LYS A 171 2.08 -14.20 -12.92
C LYS A 171 2.46 -15.57 -12.37
N LEU A 172 3.12 -15.62 -11.20
CA LEU A 172 3.49 -16.88 -10.55
C LEU A 172 2.27 -17.71 -10.14
N LEU A 173 1.23 -17.09 -9.60
CA LEU A 173 -0.04 -17.77 -9.26
C LEU A 173 -0.64 -18.48 -10.47
N TRP A 174 -0.70 -17.77 -11.59
CA TRP A 174 -1.19 -18.34 -12.82
C TRP A 174 -0.33 -19.51 -13.31
N HIS A 175 1.00 -19.32 -13.35
CA HIS A 175 1.91 -20.35 -13.85
C HIS A 175 2.04 -21.58 -12.95
N ARG A 176 2.04 -21.39 -11.61
CA ARG A 176 2.25 -22.50 -10.67
C ARG A 176 0.96 -23.21 -10.28
N LEU A 177 -0.16 -22.48 -10.15
CA LEU A 177 -1.39 -22.99 -9.56
C LEU A 177 -2.63 -22.85 -10.47
N GLY A 178 -2.50 -22.24 -11.66
CA GLY A 178 -3.62 -21.96 -12.56
C GLY A 178 -4.65 -20.97 -11.99
N ILE A 179 -4.31 -20.26 -10.89
CA ILE A 179 -5.21 -19.32 -10.24
C ILE A 179 -5.12 -17.98 -10.95
N GLY A 180 -6.22 -17.56 -11.58
CA GLY A 180 -6.31 -16.30 -12.33
C GLY A 180 -7.54 -15.48 -12.02
N ASP A 181 -8.28 -15.83 -10.97
CA ASP A 181 -9.49 -15.13 -10.51
C ASP A 181 -9.26 -14.42 -9.16
N TYR A 182 -10.06 -13.39 -8.90
CA TYR A 182 -9.96 -12.58 -7.68
C TYR A 182 -10.17 -13.39 -6.38
N LEU A 183 -11.11 -14.34 -6.37
CA LEU A 183 -11.43 -15.11 -5.16
C LEU A 183 -10.28 -16.02 -4.77
N GLY A 184 -9.63 -16.64 -5.74
CA GLY A 184 -8.44 -17.47 -5.53
C GLY A 184 -7.28 -16.66 -4.96
N VAL A 185 -6.97 -15.50 -5.57
CA VAL A 185 -5.93 -14.59 -5.08
C VAL A 185 -6.26 -14.08 -3.67
N LYS A 186 -7.49 -13.64 -3.43
CA LYS A 186 -7.93 -13.15 -2.13
C LYS A 186 -7.82 -14.22 -1.03
N ARG A 187 -8.15 -15.47 -1.34
CA ARG A 187 -8.01 -16.59 -0.39
C ARG A 187 -6.57 -16.78 0.05
N LEU A 188 -5.62 -16.73 -0.87
CA LEU A 188 -4.20 -16.89 -0.58
C LEU A 188 -3.55 -15.64 0.04
N SER A 189 -4.21 -14.49 0.00
CA SER A 189 -3.74 -13.24 0.63
C SER A 189 -4.17 -13.08 2.09
N LYS A 190 -4.99 -13.99 2.61
CA LYS A 190 -5.36 -14.02 4.03
C LYS A 190 -4.23 -14.67 4.84
N GLY A 191 -3.90 -14.08 5.98
CA GLY A 191 -2.98 -14.65 6.96
C GLY A 191 -3.64 -15.70 7.82
#